data_046e18d88863f643760e1664521efb90
#
_entry.id   046e18d88863f643760e1664521efb90
#
_cell.length_a   1.000
_cell.length_b   1.000
_cell.length_c   1.000
_cell.angle_alpha   90.00
_cell.angle_beta   90.00
_cell.angle_gamma   90.00
#
_symmetry.space_group_name_H-M   'P 1'
#
loop_
_entity.id
_entity.type
_entity.pdbx_description
1 polymer ?
#
loop_
_entity_poly.entity_id
_entity_poly.type
_entity_poly.pdbx_seq_one_letter_code
_entity_poly.pdbx_strand_id
1 'polypeptide(L)'
;MAENIETFGFDNEQIKGGLLEKYKGKKGETHRVAVIYTDPKAMFAGSKVHFKERFFLCKKGICCDKCGPAKWRVGAVLIKYATDKQGTLKQPFSYELYPWMFSEGVYIKLKNLNQEFPLASHDIKISCTNEDYQHLDITPCNEAIWQAKEELKNKVISEAKSIWDYIKKGIASDLSIEEIRDLLGMSTAAGSDPSVKMDLDQVLDNV
;
A
#
# COMPACT_ATOMS: atom_id res chain seq x y z
N MET A 1 -20.10 -24.49 -2.22
CA MET A 1 -19.72 -24.38 -3.66
C MET A 1 -18.20 -24.44 -3.67
N ALA A 2 -17.60 -25.46 -4.25
CA ALA A 2 -16.15 -25.58 -4.35
C ALA A 2 -15.66 -24.48 -5.29
N GLU A 3 -14.78 -23.63 -4.80
CA GLU A 3 -14.05 -22.69 -5.63
C GLU A 3 -13.25 -23.50 -6.65
N ASN A 4 -13.49 -23.23 -7.92
CA ASN A 4 -12.70 -23.82 -8.99
C ASN A 4 -11.27 -23.30 -8.86
N ILE A 5 -10.38 -24.15 -8.37
CA ILE A 5 -8.94 -23.89 -8.43
C ILE A 5 -8.56 -24.06 -9.92
N GLU A 6 -8.36 -22.95 -10.59
CA GLU A 6 -7.83 -22.96 -11.94
C GLU A 6 -6.36 -23.37 -11.90
N THR A 7 -6.00 -24.37 -12.69
CA THR A 7 -4.59 -24.77 -12.89
C THR A 7 -4.00 -23.97 -14.04
N PHE A 8 -2.87 -23.32 -13.80
CA PHE A 8 -2.19 -22.46 -14.77
C PHE A 8 -0.88 -23.09 -15.23
N GLY A 9 -0.57 -22.92 -16.51
CA GLY A 9 0.76 -23.20 -17.03
C GLY A 9 1.74 -22.05 -16.75
N PHE A 10 3.03 -22.30 -16.94
CA PHE A 10 4.09 -21.31 -16.71
C PHE A 10 3.99 -20.08 -17.63
N ASP A 11 3.27 -20.18 -18.74
CA ASP A 11 3.08 -19.09 -19.71
C ASP A 11 1.86 -18.20 -19.42
N ASN A 12 1.19 -18.43 -18.29
CA ASN A 12 0.01 -17.64 -17.96
C ASN A 12 0.41 -16.26 -17.41
N GLU A 13 0.18 -15.22 -18.21
CA GLU A 13 0.47 -13.83 -17.84
C GLU A 13 -0.30 -13.33 -16.62
N GLN A 14 -1.41 -13.97 -16.26
CA GLN A 14 -2.19 -13.63 -15.07
C GLN A 14 -1.43 -13.93 -13.76
N ILE A 15 -0.52 -14.92 -13.76
CA ILE A 15 0.33 -15.21 -12.60
C ILE A 15 1.35 -14.08 -12.38
N LYS A 16 1.83 -13.45 -13.45
CA LYS A 16 2.71 -12.28 -13.35
C LYS A 16 2.02 -11.11 -12.63
N GLY A 17 0.71 -10.96 -12.80
CA GLY A 17 -0.07 -9.93 -12.11
C GLY A 17 -0.16 -10.09 -10.59
N GLY A 18 -0.05 -11.32 -10.05
CA GLY A 18 -0.06 -11.59 -8.61
C GLY A 18 1.24 -11.25 -7.89
N LEU A 19 2.35 -11.17 -8.60
CA LEU A 19 3.70 -10.96 -8.09
C LEU A 19 4.34 -9.68 -8.61
N LEU A 20 3.55 -8.62 -8.81
CA LEU A 20 4.09 -7.33 -9.25
C LEU A 20 5.20 -6.86 -8.30
N GLU A 21 6.37 -6.63 -8.86
CA GLU A 21 7.48 -6.06 -8.12
C GLU A 21 7.09 -4.66 -7.64
N LYS A 22 7.19 -4.44 -6.32
CA LYS A 22 6.90 -3.13 -5.73
C LYS A 22 8.05 -2.19 -5.99
N TYR A 23 7.75 -0.92 -6.28
CA TYR A 23 8.77 0.10 -6.37
C TYR A 23 9.55 0.20 -5.06
N LYS A 24 10.86 0.16 -5.19
CA LYS A 24 11.83 0.40 -4.10
C LYS A 24 12.92 1.33 -4.62
N GLY A 25 13.18 2.40 -3.88
CA GLY A 25 14.35 3.23 -4.13
C GLY A 25 15.62 2.40 -3.88
N LYS A 26 16.66 2.61 -4.67
CA LYS A 26 17.96 1.97 -4.44
C LYS A 26 18.92 2.99 -3.85
N LYS A 27 19.65 2.58 -2.79
CA LYS A 27 20.64 3.42 -2.16
C LYS A 27 21.67 3.95 -3.17
N GLY A 28 21.88 5.25 -3.16
CA GLY A 28 22.83 5.93 -4.05
C GLY A 28 22.34 6.09 -5.49
N GLU A 29 21.07 5.74 -5.80
CA GLU A 29 20.45 5.97 -7.10
C GLU A 29 19.36 7.01 -7.00
N THR A 30 19.21 7.82 -8.05
CA THR A 30 18.12 8.75 -8.23
C THR A 30 17.24 8.27 -9.37
N HIS A 31 15.95 8.05 -9.08
CA HIS A 31 14.98 7.66 -10.08
C HIS A 31 14.10 8.84 -10.46
N ARG A 32 13.90 9.07 -11.75
CA ARG A 32 12.86 9.96 -12.24
C ARG A 32 11.57 9.16 -12.40
N VAL A 33 10.51 9.63 -11.76
CA VAL A 33 9.21 8.96 -11.72
C VAL A 33 8.07 9.95 -11.82
N ALA A 34 6.87 9.46 -12.14
CA ALA A 34 5.64 10.24 -11.98
C ALA A 34 4.55 9.37 -11.33
N VAL A 35 3.60 10.02 -10.66
CA VAL A 35 2.39 9.38 -10.15
C VAL A 35 1.36 9.28 -11.28
N ILE A 36 0.88 8.07 -11.55
CA ILE A 36 -0.13 7.82 -12.58
C ILE A 36 -1.51 7.83 -11.94
N TYR A 37 -2.44 8.52 -12.59
CA TYR A 37 -3.81 8.66 -12.14
C TYR A 37 -4.77 8.75 -13.35
N THR A 38 -6.01 8.40 -13.13
CA THR A 38 -7.12 8.67 -14.05
C THR A 38 -7.89 9.94 -13.66
N ASP A 39 -7.95 10.22 -12.37
CA ASP A 39 -8.52 11.42 -11.78
C ASP A 39 -7.49 12.05 -10.82
N PRO A 40 -7.12 13.33 -10.98
CA PRO A 40 -6.21 14.03 -10.08
C PRO A 40 -6.62 14.02 -8.61
N LYS A 41 -7.93 13.88 -8.34
CA LYS A 41 -8.47 13.78 -6.98
C LYS A 41 -8.34 12.38 -6.36
N ALA A 42 -7.99 11.39 -7.17
CA ALA A 42 -7.89 9.98 -6.78
C ALA A 42 -6.51 9.37 -7.10
N MET A 43 -5.45 10.14 -6.91
CA MET A 43 -4.06 9.72 -7.17
C MET A 43 -3.56 8.63 -6.22
N PHE A 44 -4.15 8.54 -5.03
CA PHE A 44 -3.67 7.67 -3.94
C PHE A 44 -4.81 6.81 -3.41
N ALA A 45 -4.47 5.59 -3.04
CA ALA A 45 -5.31 4.74 -2.20
C ALA A 45 -4.65 4.62 -0.82
N GLY A 46 -5.43 4.52 0.26
CA GLY A 46 -4.85 4.41 1.58
C GLY A 46 -5.83 3.94 2.63
N SER A 47 -5.28 3.39 3.72
CA SER A 47 -6.05 3.00 4.90
C SER A 47 -5.21 3.07 6.16
N LYS A 48 -5.89 3.18 7.31
CA LYS A 48 -5.28 3.02 8.62
C LYS A 48 -5.08 1.54 8.90
N VAL A 49 -3.85 1.15 9.18
CA VAL A 49 -3.44 -0.24 9.31
C VAL A 49 -2.61 -0.46 10.57
N HIS A 50 -2.56 -1.71 10.99
CA HIS A 50 -1.56 -2.23 11.90
C HIS A 50 -0.67 -3.23 11.16
N PHE A 51 0.52 -3.47 11.71
CA PHE A 51 1.43 -4.50 11.24
C PHE A 51 1.75 -5.46 12.40
N LYS A 52 1.59 -6.72 12.15
CA LYS A 52 2.11 -7.80 12.99
C LYS A 52 2.66 -8.84 12.05
N GLU A 53 2.51 -9.74 11.52
CA GLU A 53 3.10 -10.57 10.47
C GLU A 53 2.78 -10.04 9.07
N ARG A 54 1.63 -9.37 8.97
CA ARG A 54 1.11 -8.73 7.76
C ARG A 54 0.40 -7.43 8.11
N PHE A 55 0.17 -6.61 7.10
CA PHE A 55 -0.67 -5.43 7.28
C PHE A 55 -2.15 -5.81 7.28
N PHE A 56 -2.89 -5.32 8.25
CA PHE A 56 -4.34 -5.52 8.35
C PHE A 56 -5.05 -4.20 8.71
N LEU A 57 -6.32 -4.10 8.31
CA LEU A 57 -7.14 -2.92 8.57
C LEU A 57 -7.37 -2.75 10.06
N CYS A 58 -7.28 -1.50 10.52
CA CYS A 58 -7.56 -1.17 11.91
C CYS A 58 -9.06 -1.35 12.22
N LYS A 59 -9.37 -2.25 13.12
CA LYS A 59 -10.69 -2.39 13.75
C LYS A 59 -10.60 -1.71 15.13
N LYS A 60 -10.98 -0.42 15.18
CA LYS A 60 -10.92 0.40 16.41
C LYS A 60 -11.50 -0.34 17.61
N GLY A 61 -10.86 -0.20 18.78
CA GLY A 61 -11.29 -0.83 20.02
C GLY A 61 -10.88 -2.30 20.19
N ILE A 62 -10.27 -2.93 19.16
CA ILE A 62 -9.84 -4.33 19.24
C ILE A 62 -8.32 -4.45 19.10
N CYS A 63 -7.75 -3.80 18.12
CA CYS A 63 -6.33 -3.95 17.80
C CYS A 63 -5.44 -2.84 18.38
N CYS A 64 -5.97 -1.62 18.59
CA CYS A 64 -5.14 -0.47 18.96
C CYS A 64 -4.48 -0.62 20.35
N ASP A 65 -5.15 -1.26 21.31
CA ASP A 65 -4.61 -1.47 22.66
C ASP A 65 -3.37 -2.38 22.67
N LYS A 66 -3.29 -3.31 21.72
CA LYS A 66 -2.16 -4.24 21.60
C LYS A 66 -1.10 -3.76 20.60
N CYS A 67 -1.51 -3.12 19.51
CA CYS A 67 -0.63 -2.71 18.41
C CYS A 67 -0.18 -1.26 18.51
N GLY A 68 -0.74 -0.47 19.48
CA GLY A 68 -0.58 0.97 19.50
C GLY A 68 -1.41 1.67 18.41
N PRO A 69 -1.19 2.95 18.16
CA PRO A 69 -1.97 3.72 17.19
C PRO A 69 -1.80 3.19 15.77
N ALA A 70 -2.91 3.10 15.05
CA ALA A 70 -2.91 2.72 13.64
C ALA A 70 -2.17 3.78 12.81
N LYS A 71 -1.40 3.32 11.83
CA LYS A 71 -0.63 4.19 10.92
C LYS A 71 -1.25 4.17 9.51
N TRP A 72 -1.18 5.28 8.81
CA TRP A 72 -1.56 5.30 7.41
C TRP A 72 -0.57 4.52 6.55
N ARG A 73 -1.10 3.67 5.69
CA ARG A 73 -0.39 3.05 4.59
C ARG A 73 -1.04 3.50 3.29
N VAL A 74 -0.25 4.04 2.39
CA VAL A 74 -0.70 4.66 1.16
C VAL A 74 -0.08 3.94 -0.03
N GLY A 75 -0.82 3.88 -1.12
CA GLY A 75 -0.35 3.30 -2.37
C GLY A 75 -0.65 4.21 -3.56
N ALA A 76 0.22 4.18 -4.56
CA ALA A 76 0.08 4.85 -5.84
C ALA A 76 0.66 4.00 -6.96
N VAL A 77 0.22 4.23 -8.19
CA VAL A 77 0.91 3.71 -9.37
C VAL A 77 2.01 4.69 -9.75
N LEU A 78 3.22 4.19 -9.89
CA LEU A 78 4.34 4.96 -10.42
C LEU A 78 4.72 4.51 -11.83
N ILE A 79 4.99 5.45 -12.70
CA ILE A 79 5.84 5.25 -13.86
C ILE A 79 7.27 5.60 -13.47
N LYS A 80 8.20 4.67 -13.72
CA LYS A 80 9.63 4.87 -13.56
C LYS A 80 10.25 4.91 -14.93
N TYR A 81 10.86 6.02 -15.26
CA TYR A 81 11.58 6.17 -16.52
C TYR A 81 12.97 5.53 -16.45
N ALA A 82 13.45 5.00 -17.57
CA ALA A 82 14.83 4.57 -17.68
C ALA A 82 15.76 5.77 -17.59
N THR A 83 16.57 5.79 -16.53
CA THR A 83 17.50 6.87 -16.23
C THR A 83 18.90 6.33 -15.93
N ASP A 84 19.89 7.21 -16.00
CA ASP A 84 21.18 6.97 -15.36
C ASP A 84 21.06 7.06 -13.81
N LYS A 85 22.19 6.91 -13.11
CA LYS A 85 22.22 6.97 -11.63
C LYS A 85 21.87 8.37 -11.09
N GLN A 86 21.99 9.41 -11.89
CA GLN A 86 21.69 10.78 -11.55
C GLN A 86 20.24 11.18 -11.88
N GLY A 87 19.47 10.26 -12.47
CA GLY A 87 18.08 10.49 -12.84
C GLY A 87 17.92 11.22 -14.19
N THR A 88 18.95 11.21 -15.04
CA THR A 88 18.87 11.72 -16.43
C THR A 88 18.27 10.65 -17.33
N LEU A 89 17.34 11.04 -18.20
CA LEU A 89 16.67 10.11 -19.11
C LEU A 89 17.66 9.46 -20.08
N LYS A 90 17.55 8.13 -20.22
CA LYS A 90 18.29 7.38 -21.23
C LYS A 90 17.59 7.39 -22.56
N GLN A 91 18.37 7.20 -23.61
CA GLN A 91 17.89 6.96 -24.98
C GLN A 91 18.27 5.55 -25.41
N PRO A 92 17.36 4.77 -26.04
CA PRO A 92 15.97 5.13 -26.37
C PRO A 92 15.09 5.25 -25.12
N PHE A 93 14.04 6.08 -25.21
CA PHE A 93 13.08 6.28 -24.12
C PHE A 93 12.36 4.97 -23.79
N SER A 94 12.35 4.62 -22.50
CA SER A 94 11.58 3.49 -21.97
C SER A 94 11.13 3.75 -20.54
N TYR A 95 10.11 3.03 -20.11
CA TYR A 95 9.55 3.13 -18.77
C TYR A 95 9.02 1.80 -18.29
N GLU A 96 8.80 1.71 -17.00
CA GLU A 96 8.16 0.60 -16.30
C GLU A 96 7.12 1.14 -15.33
N LEU A 97 6.05 0.39 -15.10
CA LEU A 97 5.01 0.74 -14.13
C LEU A 97 5.15 -0.12 -12.87
N TYR A 98 5.03 0.51 -11.71
CA TYR A 98 5.17 -0.14 -10.42
C TYR A 98 4.05 0.23 -9.45
N PRO A 99 3.56 -0.71 -8.64
CA PRO A 99 2.86 -0.39 -7.41
C PRO A 99 3.86 0.16 -6.39
N TRP A 100 3.57 1.32 -5.86
CA TRP A 100 4.35 1.95 -4.80
C TRP A 100 3.54 2.03 -3.52
N MET A 101 3.99 1.33 -2.48
CA MET A 101 3.38 1.35 -1.15
C MET A 101 4.33 2.06 -0.20
N PHE A 102 3.82 3.07 0.52
CA PHE A 102 4.64 3.92 1.38
C PHE A 102 3.90 4.36 2.64
N SER A 103 4.66 4.94 3.57
CA SER A 103 4.18 5.41 4.86
C SER A 103 3.53 6.79 4.77
N GLU A 104 2.83 7.17 5.83
CA GLU A 104 2.27 8.50 6.01
C GLU A 104 3.32 9.62 5.87
N GLY A 105 4.55 9.40 6.38
CA GLY A 105 5.63 10.39 6.27
C GLY A 105 6.00 10.71 4.81
N VAL A 106 6.03 9.70 3.93
CA VAL A 106 6.24 9.92 2.49
C VAL A 106 5.05 10.64 1.87
N TYR A 107 3.82 10.27 2.27
CA TYR A 107 2.62 10.97 1.79
C TYR A 107 2.64 12.47 2.15
N ILE A 108 3.05 12.81 3.37
CA ILE A 108 3.16 14.22 3.81
C ILE A 108 4.20 14.97 2.96
N LYS A 109 5.35 14.36 2.66
CA LYS A 109 6.36 14.95 1.74
C LYS A 109 5.76 15.24 0.37
N LEU A 110 5.06 14.26 -0.22
CA LEU A 110 4.39 14.42 -1.51
C LEU A 110 3.30 15.49 -1.48
N LYS A 111 2.52 15.55 -0.39
CA LYS A 111 1.48 16.56 -0.20
C LYS A 111 2.06 17.96 -0.15
N ASN A 112 3.16 18.16 0.59
CA ASN A 112 3.83 19.46 0.67
C ASN A 112 4.42 19.86 -0.70
N LEU A 113 5.09 18.93 -1.38
CA LEU A 113 5.62 19.16 -2.71
C LEU A 113 4.52 19.55 -3.70
N ASN A 114 3.36 18.91 -3.62
CA ASN A 114 2.22 19.16 -4.51
C ASN A 114 1.63 20.58 -4.39
N GLN A 115 1.91 21.31 -3.31
CA GLN A 115 1.44 22.68 -3.14
C GLN A 115 2.14 23.65 -4.12
N GLU A 116 3.43 23.41 -4.38
CA GLU A 116 4.23 24.26 -5.27
C GLU A 116 4.39 23.64 -6.66
N PHE A 117 4.50 22.30 -6.71
CA PHE A 117 4.72 21.51 -7.92
C PHE A 117 3.65 20.44 -8.04
N PRO A 118 2.51 20.71 -8.68
CA PRO A 118 1.41 19.76 -8.77
C PRO A 118 1.85 18.42 -9.37
N LEU A 119 1.74 17.33 -8.61
CA LEU A 119 2.07 15.97 -9.05
C LEU A 119 1.24 15.53 -10.26
N ALA A 120 0.11 16.22 -10.49
CA ALA A 120 -0.72 16.03 -11.66
C ALA A 120 -0.04 16.42 -12.98
N SER A 121 0.97 17.28 -12.92
CA SER A 121 1.63 17.84 -14.13
C SER A 121 3.15 17.78 -14.08
N HIS A 122 3.73 17.27 -13.00
CA HIS A 122 5.18 17.22 -12.84
C HIS A 122 5.67 15.81 -12.52
N ASP A 123 6.80 15.46 -13.12
CA ASP A 123 7.61 14.35 -12.66
C ASP A 123 8.31 14.72 -11.34
N ILE A 124 8.74 13.71 -10.61
CA ILE A 124 9.56 13.87 -9.42
C ILE A 124 10.83 13.02 -9.52
N LYS A 125 11.86 13.43 -8.81
CA LYS A 125 13.03 12.60 -8.56
C LYS A 125 12.96 12.04 -7.16
N ILE A 126 13.19 10.74 -7.04
CA ILE A 126 13.28 10.03 -5.76
C ILE A 126 14.71 9.54 -5.61
N SER A 127 15.40 10.04 -4.58
CA SER A 127 16.72 9.58 -4.18
C SER A 127 16.61 8.83 -2.84
N CYS A 128 17.27 7.69 -2.73
CA CYS A 128 17.30 6.90 -1.51
C CYS A 128 18.66 7.05 -0.84
N THR A 129 18.68 7.57 0.38
CA THR A 129 19.95 7.85 1.10
C THR A 129 20.39 6.70 1.99
N ASN A 130 19.49 5.77 2.34
CA ASN A 130 19.80 4.62 3.20
C ASN A 130 19.17 3.31 2.69
N GLU A 131 19.52 2.19 3.33
CA GLU A 131 19.13 0.85 2.89
C GLU A 131 17.69 0.47 3.25
N ASP A 132 17.08 1.12 4.21
CA ASP A 132 15.72 0.80 4.71
C ASP A 132 14.61 1.43 3.86
N TYR A 133 14.95 2.15 2.80
CA TYR A 133 14.00 2.76 1.86
C TYR A 133 12.96 3.69 2.51
N GLN A 134 13.18 4.07 3.76
CA GLN A 134 12.26 4.93 4.53
C GLN A 134 12.63 6.41 4.41
N HIS A 135 13.92 6.68 4.16
CA HIS A 135 14.44 8.03 4.00
C HIS A 135 14.61 8.35 2.52
N LEU A 136 13.50 8.79 1.94
CA LEU A 136 13.46 9.21 0.55
C LEU A 136 13.53 10.73 0.49
N ASP A 137 14.48 11.24 -0.30
CA ASP A 137 14.47 12.63 -0.75
C ASP A 137 13.66 12.70 -2.04
N ILE A 138 12.65 13.57 -2.04
CA ILE A 138 11.73 13.74 -3.15
C ILE A 138 11.83 15.19 -3.61
N THR A 139 12.25 15.38 -4.84
CA THR A 139 12.42 16.71 -5.44
C THR A 139 11.58 16.84 -6.71
N PRO A 140 11.07 18.04 -7.03
CA PRO A 140 10.33 18.25 -8.25
C PRO A 140 11.23 18.11 -9.48
N CYS A 141 10.63 17.76 -10.58
CA CYS A 141 11.25 17.75 -11.90
C CYS A 141 10.40 18.60 -12.86
N ASN A 142 10.78 18.62 -14.13
CA ASN A 142 10.01 19.28 -15.16
C ASN A 142 8.65 18.59 -15.37
N GLU A 143 7.86 19.09 -16.31
CA GLU A 143 6.57 18.54 -16.70
C GLU A 143 6.57 17.02 -16.87
N ALA A 144 5.45 16.40 -16.57
CA ALA A 144 5.29 14.96 -16.60
C ALA A 144 5.37 14.41 -18.03
N ILE A 145 6.40 13.63 -18.31
CA ILE A 145 6.69 13.09 -19.65
C ILE A 145 5.55 12.19 -20.15
N TRP A 146 4.94 11.41 -19.28
CA TRP A 146 3.89 10.47 -19.67
C TRP A 146 2.64 11.15 -20.22
N GLN A 147 2.47 12.44 -19.97
CA GLN A 147 1.37 13.27 -20.47
C GLN A 147 1.70 14.04 -21.73
N ALA A 148 2.96 14.05 -22.15
CA ALA A 148 3.42 14.87 -23.28
C ALA A 148 2.78 14.49 -24.62
N LYS A 149 2.33 13.21 -24.75
CA LYS A 149 1.65 12.71 -25.95
C LYS A 149 0.43 11.90 -25.53
N GLU A 150 -0.71 12.16 -26.18
CA GLU A 150 -1.98 11.52 -25.85
C GLU A 150 -1.92 9.98 -26.02
N GLU A 151 -1.20 9.49 -27.03
CA GLU A 151 -1.00 8.04 -27.22
C GLU A 151 -0.27 7.41 -26.04
N LEU A 152 0.82 8.02 -25.56
CA LEU A 152 1.57 7.55 -24.41
C LEU A 152 0.71 7.58 -23.14
N LYS A 153 -0.02 8.67 -22.93
CA LYS A 153 -0.92 8.83 -21.80
C LYS A 153 -1.98 7.74 -21.76
N ASN A 154 -2.66 7.50 -22.89
CA ASN A 154 -3.72 6.47 -22.96
C ASN A 154 -3.16 5.07 -22.75
N LYS A 155 -1.98 4.76 -23.29
CA LYS A 155 -1.29 3.51 -23.06
C LYS A 155 -0.96 3.31 -21.59
N VAL A 156 -0.31 4.28 -20.96
CA VAL A 156 0.09 4.24 -19.55
C VAL A 156 -1.13 4.09 -18.62
N ILE A 157 -2.21 4.83 -18.87
CA ILE A 157 -3.45 4.71 -18.09
C ILE A 157 -4.07 3.31 -18.23
N SER A 158 -4.07 2.76 -19.44
CA SER A 158 -4.59 1.40 -19.67
C SER A 158 -3.79 0.35 -18.89
N GLU A 159 -2.46 0.39 -18.96
CA GLU A 159 -1.56 -0.51 -18.26
C GLU A 159 -1.65 -0.35 -16.73
N ALA A 160 -1.90 0.87 -16.24
CA ALA A 160 -1.98 1.17 -14.81
C ALA A 160 -3.21 0.57 -14.11
N LYS A 161 -4.28 0.21 -14.83
CA LYS A 161 -5.54 -0.28 -14.22
C LYS A 161 -5.33 -1.52 -13.35
N SER A 162 -4.65 -2.53 -13.87
CA SER A 162 -4.37 -3.77 -13.13
C SER A 162 -3.51 -3.52 -11.89
N ILE A 163 -2.57 -2.58 -11.98
CA ILE A 163 -1.71 -2.19 -10.86
C ILE A 163 -2.53 -1.46 -9.78
N TRP A 164 -3.50 -0.63 -10.17
CA TRP A 164 -4.43 0.01 -9.23
C TRP A 164 -5.24 -1.02 -8.44
N ASP A 165 -5.77 -2.03 -9.10
CA ASP A 165 -6.52 -3.09 -8.43
C ASP A 165 -5.63 -3.89 -7.48
N TYR A 166 -4.39 -4.18 -7.89
CA TYR A 166 -3.39 -4.78 -7.01
C TYR A 166 -3.11 -3.92 -5.77
N ILE A 167 -2.94 -2.61 -5.94
CA ILE A 167 -2.70 -1.67 -4.83
C ILE A 167 -3.87 -1.69 -3.86
N LYS A 168 -5.11 -1.53 -4.34
CA LYS A 168 -6.31 -1.50 -3.50
C LYS A 168 -6.45 -2.77 -2.65
N LYS A 169 -6.21 -3.94 -3.25
CA LYS A 169 -6.22 -5.23 -2.55
C LYS A 169 -5.03 -5.41 -1.61
N GLY A 170 -3.87 -4.85 -1.96
CA GLY A 170 -2.60 -5.05 -1.27
C GLY A 170 -2.29 -4.05 -0.15
N ILE A 171 -3.12 -3.03 0.07
CA ILE A 171 -2.90 -2.06 1.15
C ILE A 171 -2.93 -2.74 2.51
N ALA A 172 -3.96 -3.55 2.76
CA ALA A 172 -4.08 -4.34 3.99
C ALA A 172 -5.08 -5.47 3.80
N SER A 173 -4.93 -6.54 4.57
CA SER A 173 -5.93 -7.60 4.68
C SER A 173 -7.12 -7.10 5.51
N ASP A 174 -8.33 -7.34 5.04
CA ASP A 174 -9.55 -7.13 5.84
C ASP A 174 -9.83 -8.42 6.62
N LEU A 175 -9.26 -8.48 7.82
CA LEU A 175 -9.41 -9.63 8.73
C LEU A 175 -10.69 -9.48 9.54
N SER A 176 -11.34 -10.60 9.85
CA SER A 176 -12.41 -10.66 10.85
C SER A 176 -11.88 -10.30 12.25
N ILE A 177 -12.80 -10.07 13.19
CA ILE A 177 -12.43 -9.78 14.59
C ILE A 177 -11.73 -10.97 15.22
N GLU A 178 -12.20 -12.18 14.93
CA GLU A 178 -11.64 -13.44 15.40
C GLU A 178 -10.22 -13.63 14.89
N GLU A 179 -9.99 -13.48 13.58
CA GLU A 179 -8.66 -13.56 12.99
C GLU A 179 -7.67 -12.53 13.56
N ILE A 180 -8.15 -11.32 13.87
CA ILE A 180 -7.31 -10.30 14.53
C ILE A 180 -6.97 -10.73 15.95
N ARG A 181 -7.93 -11.25 16.71
CA ARG A 181 -7.68 -11.74 18.08
C ARG A 181 -6.66 -12.87 18.08
N ASP A 182 -6.81 -13.84 17.17
CA ASP A 182 -5.87 -14.95 17.02
C ASP A 182 -4.47 -14.44 16.66
N LEU A 183 -4.36 -13.57 15.66
CA LEU A 183 -3.10 -12.96 15.23
C LEU A 183 -2.40 -12.20 16.38
N LEU A 184 -3.17 -11.58 17.28
CA LEU A 184 -2.66 -10.81 18.41
C LEU A 184 -2.47 -11.65 19.69
N GLY A 185 -2.76 -12.95 19.64
CA GLY A 185 -2.72 -13.83 20.81
C GLY A 185 -3.76 -13.45 21.86
N MET A 186 -4.91 -12.93 21.43
CA MET A 186 -6.04 -12.51 22.27
C MET A 186 -7.17 -13.54 22.26
N SER A 187 -6.97 -14.70 21.64
CA SER A 187 -7.96 -15.79 21.68
C SER A 187 -8.16 -16.17 23.12
N THR A 188 -9.38 -16.02 23.61
CA THR A 188 -9.78 -16.66 24.84
C THR A 188 -9.72 -18.17 24.58
N ALA A 189 -8.84 -18.87 25.30
CA ALA A 189 -8.88 -20.32 25.32
C ALA A 189 -10.34 -20.72 25.54
N ALA A 190 -10.95 -21.32 24.54
CA ALA A 190 -12.24 -21.94 24.69
C ALA A 190 -12.06 -23.11 25.70
N GLY A 191 -12.43 -22.87 26.93
CA GLY A 191 -12.28 -23.90 27.99
C GLY A 191 -12.14 -23.32 29.39
N SER A 192 -12.96 -22.38 29.77
CA SER A 192 -13.34 -22.23 31.17
C SER A 192 -14.84 -22.48 31.26
N ASP A 193 -15.13 -23.66 31.75
CA ASP A 193 -16.42 -24.21 32.12
C ASP A 193 -17.30 -23.14 32.80
N PRO A 194 -18.49 -22.81 32.32
CA PRO A 194 -19.41 -21.95 33.04
C PRO A 194 -20.22 -22.78 34.02
N SER A 195 -19.57 -23.47 34.96
CA SER A 195 -20.21 -24.14 36.07
C SER A 195 -19.96 -23.44 37.39
N VAL A 196 -20.10 -22.13 37.44
CA VAL A 196 -20.47 -21.45 38.68
C VAL A 196 -21.96 -21.11 38.55
N LYS A 197 -22.80 -22.07 38.83
CA LYS A 197 -24.17 -21.81 39.23
C LYS A 197 -24.09 -20.96 40.49
N MET A 198 -24.32 -19.68 40.39
CA MET A 198 -24.69 -18.83 41.50
C MET A 198 -26.04 -19.35 42.03
N ASP A 199 -26.00 -19.96 43.18
CA ASP A 199 -27.17 -20.37 43.93
C ASP A 199 -27.87 -19.09 44.43
N LEU A 200 -28.94 -18.71 43.74
CA LEU A 200 -29.74 -17.48 43.97
C LEU A 200 -30.60 -17.59 45.25
N ASP A 201 -30.55 -18.71 45.97
CA ASP A 201 -31.38 -18.95 47.13
C ASP A 201 -30.74 -18.54 48.48
N GLN A 202 -29.52 -17.97 48.47
CA GLN A 202 -28.88 -17.52 49.73
C GLN A 202 -28.92 -16.02 50.00
N VAL A 203 -29.67 -15.23 49.25
CA VAL A 203 -29.73 -13.75 49.42
C VAL A 203 -31.02 -13.27 50.08
N LEU A 204 -31.98 -14.15 50.43
CA LEU A 204 -33.29 -13.73 50.96
C LEU A 204 -33.52 -13.97 52.47
N ASP A 205 -32.52 -14.39 53.22
CA ASP A 205 -32.70 -14.65 54.67
C ASP A 205 -31.94 -13.68 55.59
N ASN A 206 -31.72 -12.44 55.20
CA ASN A 206 -31.24 -11.40 56.12
C ASN A 206 -31.86 -10.04 55.80
N VAL A 207 -33.18 -9.89 56.10
CA VAL A 207 -33.81 -8.62 56.40
C VAL A 207 -34.71 -8.81 57.60
#